data_a9332e0fee37af9626ef070e65bda850
#
_entry.id   a9332e0fee37af9626ef070e65bda850
#
_cell.length_a   1.000
_cell.length_b   1.000
_cell.length_c   1.000
_cell.angle_alpha   90.00
_cell.angle_beta   90.00
_cell.angle_gamma   90.00
#
_symmetry.space_group_name_H-M   'P 1'
#
loop_
_entity.id
_entity.type
_entity.pdbx_description
1 polymer ?
#
loop_
_entity_poly.entity_id
_entity_poly.type
_entity_poly.pdbx_seq_one_letter_code
_entity_poly.pdbx_strand_id
1 'polypeptide(L)'
;MNEILDTQLMHPRDQITMIIGRIYKMGMTTTSGGNISVIDDNGDIWVTPAAVDKGSLRPSDIMCVRRDGTIVGRHKPSSEYPFHKAIYKMRTDIKAIIHAHPPALVSFSIVHQIPDTNIISQAKYICGPIGYASYELPGSELLGERIGAEFNKGYMAIIMENHGTVLGGSDLLDAFQRFETLEFCARTILYGNTIGKSHYLTNEQIDDFEEQIPGLLPEITDISYPSDEREKRTSICNIVHRACDQGLMISSYGTVSIRWRNNDFLITPTNVPRWNLHIGDIVQIKEGKREPGKVPSRATWMHQEIYRRNPAVNSIILTQSPYLMAFGATKTFLNVRTIPESWIFLQDIPSIPFGAHFQGREEIPELISSGTPAIIIENDSVLVTGDKLLQTFDRLEVAEFSAKSLVMAKPIGDLLPINDNQIEELRKVFLKK
;
A
#
# COMPACT_ATOMS: atom_id res chain seq x y z
N MET A 1 5.97 23.81 -6.39
CA MET A 1 4.67 23.92 -5.69
C MET A 1 3.78 22.87 -6.33
N ASN A 2 3.58 21.73 -5.67
CA ASN A 2 2.56 20.79 -6.13
C ASN A 2 1.23 21.39 -5.69
N GLU A 3 0.42 21.79 -6.65
CA GLU A 3 -0.96 22.19 -6.40
C GLU A 3 -1.69 21.01 -5.73
N ILE A 4 -2.56 21.31 -4.78
CA ILE A 4 -3.47 20.33 -4.18
C ILE A 4 -4.38 19.87 -5.32
N LEU A 5 -4.06 18.72 -5.92
CA LEU A 5 -4.87 18.13 -6.96
C LEU A 5 -6.02 17.35 -6.29
N ASP A 6 -7.17 17.99 -6.22
CA ASP A 6 -8.43 17.27 -5.99
C ASP A 6 -8.66 16.38 -7.20
N THR A 7 -8.32 15.10 -7.06
CA THR A 7 -8.38 14.15 -8.17
C THR A 7 -9.79 13.98 -8.73
N GLN A 8 -10.84 14.26 -7.96
CA GLN A 8 -12.23 14.21 -8.43
C GLN A 8 -12.55 15.37 -9.39
N LEU A 9 -11.86 16.51 -9.24
CA LEU A 9 -12.02 17.67 -10.13
C LEU A 9 -11.06 17.65 -11.33
N MET A 10 -10.12 16.70 -11.38
CA MET A 10 -9.23 16.55 -12.52
C MET A 10 -9.98 16.00 -13.72
N HIS A 11 -9.62 16.49 -14.92
CA HIS A 11 -10.15 15.91 -16.15
C HIS A 11 -9.73 14.43 -16.28
N PRO A 12 -10.60 13.50 -16.75
CA PRO A 12 -10.26 12.07 -16.89
C PRO A 12 -8.93 11.79 -17.62
N ARG A 13 -8.54 12.63 -18.58
CA ARG A 13 -7.23 12.52 -19.27
C ARG A 13 -6.06 12.65 -18.32
N ASP A 14 -6.13 13.61 -17.39
CA ASP A 14 -5.07 13.87 -16.42
C ASP A 14 -5.02 12.78 -15.37
N GLN A 15 -6.19 12.33 -14.90
CA GLN A 15 -6.29 11.20 -13.96
C GLN A 15 -5.66 9.93 -14.57
N ILE A 16 -6.04 9.57 -15.81
CA ILE A 16 -5.54 8.38 -16.50
C ILE A 16 -4.03 8.45 -16.69
N THR A 17 -3.50 9.59 -17.16
CA THR A 17 -2.05 9.76 -17.37
C THR A 17 -1.27 9.69 -16.08
N MET A 18 -1.76 10.24 -15.01
CA MET A 18 -1.15 10.17 -13.69
C MET A 18 -1.06 8.71 -13.19
N ILE A 19 -2.15 7.97 -13.27
CA ILE A 19 -2.21 6.60 -12.74
C ILE A 19 -1.43 5.62 -13.61
N ILE A 20 -1.55 5.68 -14.95
CA ILE A 20 -0.77 4.79 -15.83
C ILE A 20 0.74 5.05 -15.71
N GLY A 21 1.14 6.32 -15.58
CA GLY A 21 2.52 6.70 -15.34
C GLY A 21 3.06 6.14 -14.03
N ARG A 22 2.25 6.13 -12.96
CA ARG A 22 2.60 5.50 -11.69
C ARG A 22 2.72 3.99 -11.82
N ILE A 23 1.76 3.30 -12.44
CA ILE A 23 1.79 1.85 -12.70
C ILE A 23 3.06 1.48 -13.47
N TYR A 24 3.42 2.27 -14.50
CA TYR A 24 4.63 2.06 -15.29
C TYR A 24 5.90 2.27 -14.45
N LYS A 25 5.99 3.37 -13.70
CA LYS A 25 7.13 3.69 -12.83
C LYS A 25 7.38 2.60 -11.79
N MET A 26 6.33 1.97 -11.29
CA MET A 26 6.42 0.88 -10.31
C MET A 26 6.70 -0.50 -10.93
N GLY A 27 6.89 -0.59 -12.25
CA GLY A 27 7.16 -1.85 -12.95
C GLY A 27 5.97 -2.82 -12.98
N MET A 28 4.75 -2.31 -12.82
CA MET A 28 3.52 -3.12 -12.83
C MET A 28 2.87 -3.22 -14.21
N THR A 29 3.51 -2.65 -15.22
CA THR A 29 3.17 -2.80 -16.63
C THR A 29 4.40 -2.56 -17.50
N THR A 30 4.27 -2.75 -18.82
CA THR A 30 5.32 -2.52 -19.82
C THR A 30 4.96 -1.35 -20.74
N THR A 31 5.86 -0.98 -21.63
CA THR A 31 5.63 0.07 -22.64
C THR A 31 4.33 -0.10 -23.41
N SER A 32 3.98 -1.33 -23.77
CA SER A 32 2.77 -1.64 -24.57
C SER A 32 1.64 -2.25 -23.76
N GLY A 33 1.90 -2.74 -22.55
CA GLY A 33 0.94 -3.50 -21.75
C GLY A 33 -0.05 -2.62 -21.00
N GLY A 34 -1.22 -3.20 -20.71
CA GLY A 34 -2.24 -2.60 -19.89
C GLY A 34 -2.99 -1.42 -20.52
N ASN A 35 -4.11 -1.10 -19.92
CA ASN A 35 -4.96 0.03 -20.32
C ASN A 35 -5.86 0.46 -19.15
N ILE A 36 -6.23 1.72 -19.18
CA ILE A 36 -7.09 2.34 -18.16
C ILE A 36 -8.22 3.07 -18.87
N SER A 37 -9.42 3.02 -18.31
CA SER A 37 -10.52 3.87 -18.72
C SER A 37 -11.27 4.48 -17.54
N VAL A 38 -11.93 5.59 -17.82
CA VAL A 38 -12.87 6.29 -16.93
C VAL A 38 -14.11 6.63 -17.74
N ILE A 39 -15.30 6.34 -17.20
CA ILE A 39 -16.56 6.82 -17.77
C ILE A 39 -17.00 8.05 -17.00
N ASP A 40 -17.28 9.14 -17.71
CA ASP A 40 -17.75 10.38 -17.10
C ASP A 40 -19.29 10.44 -16.99
N ASP A 41 -19.80 11.50 -16.38
CA ASP A 41 -21.23 11.68 -16.13
C ASP A 41 -22.05 11.87 -17.42
N ASN A 42 -21.42 12.22 -18.53
CA ASN A 42 -22.08 12.29 -19.86
C ASN A 42 -22.21 10.89 -20.49
N GLY A 43 -21.54 9.89 -19.93
CA GLY A 43 -21.44 8.54 -20.47
C GLY A 43 -20.35 8.39 -21.54
N ASP A 44 -19.45 9.37 -21.66
CA ASP A 44 -18.29 9.31 -22.53
C ASP A 44 -17.17 8.49 -21.84
N ILE A 45 -16.53 7.59 -22.57
CA ILE A 45 -15.45 6.74 -22.05
C ILE A 45 -14.11 7.30 -22.49
N TRP A 46 -13.32 7.72 -21.52
CA TRP A 46 -11.94 8.13 -21.68
C TRP A 46 -11.05 6.92 -21.49
N VAL A 47 -10.16 6.61 -22.44
CA VAL A 47 -9.38 5.38 -22.46
C VAL A 47 -7.98 5.61 -23.03
N THR A 48 -7.00 4.86 -22.50
CA THR A 48 -5.64 4.86 -23.04
C THR A 48 -5.61 4.42 -24.50
N PRO A 49 -4.70 4.97 -25.32
CA PRO A 49 -4.58 4.62 -26.73
C PRO A 49 -3.92 3.24 -26.93
N ALA A 50 -4.19 2.64 -28.09
CA ALA A 50 -3.46 1.47 -28.59
C ALA A 50 -2.08 1.87 -29.11
N ALA A 51 -1.08 1.01 -28.93
CA ALA A 51 0.26 1.12 -29.50
C ALA A 51 1.01 2.44 -29.21
N VAL A 52 0.74 3.05 -28.06
CA VAL A 52 1.46 4.24 -27.57
C VAL A 52 2.18 3.88 -26.27
N ASP A 53 3.41 4.36 -26.12
CA ASP A 53 4.25 4.13 -24.95
C ASP A 53 3.57 4.59 -23.65
N LYS A 54 3.33 3.64 -22.73
CA LYS A 54 2.67 3.87 -21.44
C LYS A 54 3.52 4.70 -20.48
N GLY A 55 4.84 4.65 -20.63
CA GLY A 55 5.79 5.41 -19.79
C GLY A 55 5.87 6.90 -20.14
N SER A 56 5.34 7.31 -21.30
CA SER A 56 5.42 8.70 -21.80
C SER A 56 4.09 9.27 -22.26
N LEU A 57 2.95 8.65 -21.90
CA LEU A 57 1.62 9.12 -22.22
C LEU A 57 1.35 10.54 -21.71
N ARG A 58 0.76 11.35 -22.55
CA ARG A 58 0.32 12.72 -22.23
C ARG A 58 -1.21 12.78 -22.20
N PRO A 59 -1.83 13.74 -21.49
CA PRO A 59 -3.28 13.92 -21.50
C PRO A 59 -3.88 14.04 -22.89
N SER A 60 -3.14 14.63 -23.85
CA SER A 60 -3.57 14.77 -25.25
C SER A 60 -3.60 13.45 -26.04
N ASP A 61 -2.98 12.39 -25.52
CA ASP A 61 -2.96 11.07 -26.17
C ASP A 61 -4.14 10.20 -25.73
N ILE A 62 -4.81 10.55 -24.64
CA ILE A 62 -5.98 9.83 -24.13
C ILE A 62 -7.16 10.02 -25.09
N MET A 63 -7.78 8.89 -25.46
CA MET A 63 -8.89 8.83 -26.40
C MET A 63 -10.21 9.03 -25.67
N CYS A 64 -11.18 9.62 -26.36
CA CYS A 64 -12.56 9.69 -25.90
C CYS A 64 -13.44 8.89 -26.87
N VAL A 65 -14.19 7.95 -26.34
CA VAL A 65 -15.28 7.29 -27.07
C VAL A 65 -16.59 7.83 -26.51
N ARG A 66 -17.26 8.65 -27.29
CA ARG A 66 -18.52 9.28 -26.88
C ARG A 66 -19.62 8.24 -26.69
N ARG A 67 -20.65 8.59 -25.96
CA ARG A 67 -21.83 7.74 -25.76
C ARG A 67 -22.50 7.26 -27.04
N ASP A 68 -22.43 8.05 -28.11
CA ASP A 68 -22.93 7.69 -29.44
C ASP A 68 -21.98 6.80 -30.26
N GLY A 69 -20.80 6.47 -29.72
CA GLY A 69 -19.77 5.68 -30.38
C GLY A 69 -18.76 6.51 -31.18
N THR A 70 -18.90 7.82 -31.27
CA THR A 70 -17.94 8.69 -31.95
C THR A 70 -16.58 8.67 -31.21
N ILE A 71 -15.50 8.39 -31.96
CA ILE A 71 -14.14 8.37 -31.41
C ILE A 71 -13.49 9.73 -31.64
N VAL A 72 -12.98 10.33 -30.58
CA VAL A 72 -12.29 11.63 -30.56
C VAL A 72 -10.88 11.47 -29.99
N GLY A 73 -9.88 11.96 -30.70
CA GLY A 73 -8.47 11.94 -30.28
C GLY A 73 -7.53 11.66 -31.44
N ARG A 74 -6.23 11.55 -31.14
CA ARG A 74 -5.14 11.43 -32.14
C ARG A 74 -4.82 10.01 -32.57
N HIS A 75 -5.22 9.04 -31.73
CA HIS A 75 -4.84 7.63 -31.85
C HIS A 75 -6.08 6.75 -32.03
N LYS A 76 -5.91 5.44 -31.99
CA LYS A 76 -7.02 4.49 -31.82
C LYS A 76 -7.18 4.18 -30.33
N PRO A 77 -8.40 3.95 -29.81
CA PRO A 77 -8.60 3.41 -28.49
C PRO A 77 -7.85 2.08 -28.32
N SER A 78 -7.56 1.69 -27.06
CA SER A 78 -6.98 0.38 -26.75
C SER A 78 -7.70 -0.74 -27.52
N SER A 79 -6.95 -1.73 -28.01
CA SER A 79 -7.51 -2.93 -28.64
C SER A 79 -8.40 -3.73 -27.69
N GLU A 80 -8.24 -3.55 -26.38
CA GLU A 80 -9.02 -4.20 -25.34
C GLU A 80 -10.21 -3.37 -24.84
N TYR A 81 -10.50 -2.24 -25.50
CA TYR A 81 -11.69 -1.45 -25.22
C TYR A 81 -13.01 -2.25 -25.17
N PRO A 82 -13.21 -3.36 -25.93
CA PRO A 82 -14.44 -4.14 -25.88
C PRO A 82 -14.81 -4.60 -24.44
N PHE A 83 -13.87 -5.10 -23.63
CA PHE A 83 -14.23 -5.50 -22.27
C PHE A 83 -14.53 -4.30 -21.35
N HIS A 84 -13.86 -3.15 -21.51
CA HIS A 84 -14.21 -1.94 -20.75
C HIS A 84 -15.68 -1.54 -21.01
N LYS A 85 -16.07 -1.52 -22.28
CA LYS A 85 -17.44 -1.24 -22.67
C LYS A 85 -18.43 -2.25 -22.12
N ALA A 86 -18.09 -3.54 -22.13
CA ALA A 86 -18.92 -4.61 -21.57
C ALA A 86 -19.14 -4.43 -20.06
N ILE A 87 -18.09 -4.12 -19.32
CA ILE A 87 -18.18 -3.89 -17.86
C ILE A 87 -19.08 -2.69 -17.57
N TYR A 88 -18.86 -1.52 -18.18
CA TYR A 88 -19.67 -0.32 -17.95
C TYR A 88 -21.14 -0.51 -18.32
N LYS A 89 -21.42 -1.36 -19.31
CA LYS A 89 -22.80 -1.70 -19.69
C LYS A 89 -23.51 -2.55 -18.62
N MET A 90 -22.77 -3.42 -17.93
CA MET A 90 -23.32 -4.37 -16.94
C MET A 90 -23.34 -3.78 -15.53
N ARG A 91 -22.38 -2.90 -15.20
CA ARG A 91 -22.12 -2.36 -13.85
C ARG A 91 -22.06 -0.85 -13.88
N THR A 92 -23.18 -0.20 -13.63
CA THR A 92 -23.27 1.28 -13.64
C THR A 92 -22.62 1.96 -12.44
N ASP A 93 -22.32 1.20 -11.38
CA ASP A 93 -21.59 1.62 -10.20
C ASP A 93 -20.07 1.66 -10.43
N ILE A 94 -19.56 1.00 -11.48
CA ILE A 94 -18.15 1.07 -11.85
C ILE A 94 -17.96 2.29 -12.76
N LYS A 95 -17.04 3.20 -12.36
CA LYS A 95 -16.71 4.42 -13.07
C LYS A 95 -15.29 4.43 -13.66
N ALA A 96 -14.42 3.54 -13.17
CA ALA A 96 -13.07 3.38 -13.68
C ALA A 96 -12.66 1.92 -13.74
N ILE A 97 -11.81 1.60 -14.73
CA ILE A 97 -11.27 0.27 -14.95
C ILE A 97 -9.76 0.35 -15.16
N ILE A 98 -9.02 -0.49 -14.48
CA ILE A 98 -7.59 -0.68 -14.66
C ILE A 98 -7.35 -2.11 -15.13
N HIS A 99 -6.66 -2.27 -16.24
CA HIS A 99 -6.08 -3.53 -16.69
C HIS A 99 -4.58 -3.37 -16.80
N ALA A 100 -3.82 -4.31 -16.23
CA ALA A 100 -2.37 -4.34 -16.31
C ALA A 100 -1.83 -5.77 -16.08
N HIS A 101 -0.49 -5.90 -16.26
CA HIS A 101 0.22 -7.16 -16.17
C HIS A 101 1.29 -7.13 -15.06
N PRO A 102 0.92 -6.83 -13.80
CA PRO A 102 1.91 -6.77 -12.73
C PRO A 102 2.48 -8.17 -12.45
N PRO A 103 3.81 -8.31 -12.29
CA PRO A 103 4.48 -9.61 -12.32
C PRO A 103 3.96 -10.62 -11.30
N ALA A 104 3.60 -10.19 -10.09
CA ALA A 104 3.11 -11.11 -9.08
C ALA A 104 1.70 -11.63 -9.43
N LEU A 105 0.78 -10.77 -9.86
CA LEU A 105 -0.55 -11.22 -10.30
C LEU A 105 -0.50 -12.03 -11.59
N VAL A 106 0.41 -11.71 -12.52
CA VAL A 106 0.66 -12.55 -13.70
C VAL A 106 1.14 -13.94 -13.29
N SER A 107 1.97 -14.06 -12.24
CA SER A 107 2.40 -15.37 -11.72
C SER A 107 1.21 -16.22 -11.26
N PHE A 108 0.22 -15.62 -10.59
CA PHE A 108 -1.03 -16.31 -10.25
C PHE A 108 -1.87 -16.65 -11.49
N SER A 109 -1.93 -15.74 -12.44
CA SER A 109 -2.66 -15.94 -13.72
C SER A 109 -2.16 -17.15 -14.52
N ILE A 110 -0.84 -17.34 -14.63
CA ILE A 110 -0.23 -18.44 -15.40
C ILE A 110 -0.28 -19.80 -14.68
N VAL A 111 -0.50 -19.84 -13.38
CA VAL A 111 -0.73 -21.07 -12.61
C VAL A 111 -2.20 -21.31 -12.30
N HIS A 112 -3.08 -20.48 -12.88
CA HIS A 112 -4.55 -20.55 -12.75
C HIS A 112 -5.03 -20.53 -11.30
N GLN A 113 -4.44 -19.65 -10.49
CA GLN A 113 -4.79 -19.46 -9.09
C GLN A 113 -5.20 -18.02 -8.82
N ILE A 114 -5.89 -17.82 -7.71
CA ILE A 114 -6.31 -16.52 -7.19
C ILE A 114 -5.51 -16.27 -5.90
N PRO A 115 -4.87 -15.09 -5.73
CA PRO A 115 -4.23 -14.75 -4.46
C PRO A 115 -5.28 -14.59 -3.36
N ASP A 116 -5.05 -15.22 -2.22
CA ASP A 116 -5.93 -15.10 -1.05
C ASP A 116 -5.66 -13.77 -0.32
N THR A 117 -6.63 -12.88 -0.34
CA THR A 117 -6.55 -11.56 0.30
C THR A 117 -6.58 -11.61 1.83
N ASN A 118 -6.94 -12.76 2.43
CA ASN A 118 -6.85 -12.96 3.88
C ASN A 118 -5.39 -12.99 4.40
N ILE A 119 -4.40 -12.84 3.51
CA ILE A 119 -3.00 -12.70 3.89
C ILE A 119 -2.72 -11.43 4.70
N ILE A 120 -3.54 -10.40 4.54
CA ILE A 120 -3.45 -9.11 5.24
C ILE A 120 -4.85 -8.62 5.60
N SER A 121 -5.02 -8.10 6.81
CA SER A 121 -6.29 -7.66 7.38
C SER A 121 -7.11 -6.73 6.46
N GLN A 122 -6.47 -5.74 5.88
CA GLN A 122 -7.15 -4.70 5.09
C GLN A 122 -7.40 -5.12 3.63
N ALA A 123 -6.69 -6.11 3.13
CA ALA A 123 -6.73 -6.45 1.71
C ALA A 123 -8.07 -7.05 1.30
N LYS A 124 -8.65 -7.90 2.13
CA LYS A 124 -9.99 -8.45 1.89
C LYS A 124 -11.05 -7.37 1.80
N TYR A 125 -10.98 -6.37 2.69
CA TYR A 125 -11.92 -5.26 2.71
C TYR A 125 -11.84 -4.39 1.46
N ILE A 126 -10.61 -4.07 1.01
CA ILE A 126 -10.40 -3.22 -0.17
C ILE A 126 -10.71 -3.95 -1.47
N CYS A 127 -10.16 -5.17 -1.64
CA CYS A 127 -10.29 -5.90 -2.89
C CYS A 127 -11.64 -6.61 -3.03
N GLY A 128 -12.28 -6.95 -1.91
CA GLY A 128 -13.43 -7.84 -1.92
C GLY A 128 -13.07 -9.24 -2.42
N PRO A 129 -14.07 -10.06 -2.78
CA PRO A 129 -13.84 -11.34 -3.43
C PRO A 129 -13.27 -11.15 -4.83
N ILE A 130 -12.35 -12.05 -5.23
CA ILE A 130 -11.63 -11.99 -6.50
C ILE A 130 -12.26 -12.99 -7.47
N GLY A 131 -12.59 -12.52 -8.68
CA GLY A 131 -13.10 -13.34 -9.78
C GLY A 131 -11.97 -13.93 -10.63
N TYR A 132 -12.34 -14.89 -11.48
CA TYR A 132 -11.43 -15.53 -12.43
C TYR A 132 -12.10 -15.65 -13.80
N ALA A 133 -11.48 -15.10 -14.84
CA ALA A 133 -11.94 -15.19 -16.21
C ALA A 133 -11.04 -16.14 -17.01
N SER A 134 -11.63 -17.19 -17.59
CA SER A 134 -10.89 -18.12 -18.45
C SER A 134 -10.41 -17.44 -19.74
N TYR A 135 -9.34 -18.01 -20.30
CA TYR A 135 -8.70 -17.47 -21.50
C TYR A 135 -9.66 -17.32 -22.68
N GLU A 136 -9.56 -16.18 -23.33
CA GLU A 136 -10.08 -15.89 -24.66
C GLU A 136 -9.10 -14.96 -25.38
N LEU A 137 -9.24 -14.84 -26.70
CA LEU A 137 -8.37 -14.01 -27.51
C LEU A 137 -8.39 -12.54 -27.01
N PRO A 138 -7.25 -11.95 -26.66
CA PRO A 138 -7.19 -10.54 -26.25
C PRO A 138 -7.82 -9.59 -27.26
N GLY A 139 -8.66 -8.66 -26.78
CA GLY A 139 -9.39 -7.72 -27.61
C GLY A 139 -10.66 -8.28 -28.28
N SER A 140 -10.99 -9.55 -28.09
CA SER A 140 -12.25 -10.11 -28.62
C SER A 140 -13.48 -9.70 -27.79
N GLU A 141 -14.64 -9.67 -28.43
CA GLU A 141 -15.94 -9.47 -27.78
C GLU A 141 -16.21 -10.61 -26.76
N LEU A 142 -15.81 -11.84 -27.06
CA LEU A 142 -16.01 -12.99 -26.19
C LEU A 142 -15.22 -12.85 -24.88
N LEU A 143 -13.98 -12.33 -24.92
CA LEU A 143 -13.24 -11.97 -23.71
C LEU A 143 -13.99 -10.91 -22.90
N GLY A 144 -14.55 -9.91 -23.59
CA GLY A 144 -15.38 -8.88 -22.99
C GLY A 144 -16.60 -9.44 -22.26
N GLU A 145 -17.29 -10.39 -22.87
CA GLU A 145 -18.45 -11.07 -22.30
C GLU A 145 -18.07 -11.88 -21.04
N ARG A 146 -16.95 -12.63 -21.08
CA ARG A 146 -16.48 -13.42 -19.91
C ARG A 146 -16.10 -12.53 -18.74
N ILE A 147 -15.30 -11.49 -18.97
CA ILE A 147 -14.90 -10.54 -17.92
C ILE A 147 -16.13 -9.82 -17.38
N GLY A 148 -17.01 -9.32 -18.25
CA GLY A 148 -18.25 -8.66 -17.85
C GLY A 148 -19.16 -9.57 -17.00
N ALA A 149 -19.24 -10.85 -17.32
CA ALA A 149 -20.01 -11.82 -16.55
C ALA A 149 -19.46 -12.00 -15.11
N GLU A 150 -18.14 -11.99 -14.94
CA GLU A 150 -17.54 -12.02 -13.60
C GLU A 150 -17.83 -10.74 -12.81
N PHE A 151 -17.69 -9.57 -13.43
CA PHE A 151 -18.10 -8.32 -12.78
C PHE A 151 -19.59 -8.31 -12.42
N ASN A 152 -20.45 -8.90 -13.22
CA ASN A 152 -21.89 -8.99 -12.95
C ASN A 152 -22.22 -9.90 -11.74
N LYS A 153 -21.31 -10.82 -11.36
CA LYS A 153 -21.41 -11.61 -10.10
C LYS A 153 -21.08 -10.81 -8.85
N GLY A 154 -20.62 -9.54 -9.00
CA GLY A 154 -20.27 -8.65 -7.90
C GLY A 154 -18.78 -8.50 -7.65
N TYR A 155 -17.91 -9.18 -8.40
CA TYR A 155 -16.47 -9.01 -8.27
C TYR A 155 -16.02 -7.61 -8.71
N MET A 156 -15.02 -7.07 -8.04
CA MET A 156 -14.37 -5.79 -8.38
C MET A 156 -12.94 -5.99 -8.89
N ALA A 157 -12.38 -7.18 -8.73
CA ALA A 157 -11.07 -7.57 -9.21
C ALA A 157 -11.15 -8.97 -9.84
N ILE A 158 -10.51 -9.16 -10.99
CA ILE A 158 -10.55 -10.39 -11.76
C ILE A 158 -9.14 -10.75 -12.21
N ILE A 159 -8.73 -11.99 -11.96
CA ILE A 159 -7.55 -12.59 -12.57
C ILE A 159 -7.96 -13.18 -13.93
N MET A 160 -7.25 -12.81 -14.98
CA MET A 160 -7.46 -13.32 -16.34
C MET A 160 -6.47 -14.44 -16.63
N GLU A 161 -6.96 -15.59 -17.02
CA GLU A 161 -6.14 -16.79 -17.33
C GLU A 161 -5.04 -16.48 -18.36
N ASN A 162 -3.77 -16.77 -18.01
CA ASN A 162 -2.59 -16.54 -18.86
C ASN A 162 -2.46 -15.12 -19.43
N HIS A 163 -2.96 -14.10 -18.70
CA HIS A 163 -2.95 -12.74 -19.23
C HIS A 163 -2.51 -11.71 -18.16
N GLY A 164 -3.37 -11.39 -17.22
CA GLY A 164 -3.14 -10.34 -16.24
C GLY A 164 -4.33 -10.15 -15.31
N THR A 165 -4.66 -8.90 -14.99
CA THR A 165 -5.77 -8.59 -14.08
C THR A 165 -6.58 -7.40 -14.57
N VAL A 166 -7.89 -7.40 -14.26
CA VAL A 166 -8.81 -6.26 -14.48
C VAL A 166 -9.48 -5.90 -13.16
N LEU A 167 -9.46 -4.62 -12.83
CA LEU A 167 -10.07 -4.09 -11.62
C LEU A 167 -10.99 -2.91 -11.94
N GLY A 168 -12.15 -2.90 -11.29
CA GLY A 168 -13.11 -1.81 -11.34
C GLY A 168 -13.11 -1.01 -10.04
N GLY A 169 -13.56 0.22 -10.13
CA GLY A 169 -13.74 1.11 -9.00
C GLY A 169 -14.87 2.12 -9.23
N SER A 170 -15.36 2.69 -8.13
CA SER A 170 -16.31 3.81 -8.13
C SER A 170 -15.69 5.11 -8.69
N ASP A 171 -14.38 5.18 -8.67
CA ASP A 171 -13.52 6.15 -9.35
C ASP A 171 -12.15 5.53 -9.65
N LEU A 172 -11.26 6.29 -10.28
CA LEU A 172 -9.94 5.78 -10.66
C LEU A 172 -9.01 5.55 -9.47
N LEU A 173 -9.17 6.29 -8.38
CA LEU A 173 -8.38 6.07 -7.16
C LEU A 173 -8.81 4.80 -6.43
N ASP A 174 -10.11 4.51 -6.35
CA ASP A 174 -10.64 3.26 -5.78
C ASP A 174 -10.15 2.05 -6.61
N ALA A 175 -10.24 2.10 -7.93
CA ALA A 175 -9.71 1.05 -8.81
C ALA A 175 -8.18 0.85 -8.61
N PHE A 176 -7.42 1.94 -8.49
CA PHE A 176 -5.97 1.88 -8.29
C PHE A 176 -5.60 1.37 -6.91
N GLN A 177 -6.34 1.74 -5.88
CA GLN A 177 -6.15 1.24 -4.52
C GLN A 177 -6.31 -0.30 -4.46
N ARG A 178 -7.36 -0.84 -5.11
CA ARG A 178 -7.57 -2.29 -5.26
C ARG A 178 -6.40 -2.93 -6.00
N PHE A 179 -5.95 -2.31 -7.08
CA PHE A 179 -4.85 -2.81 -7.91
C PHE A 179 -3.52 -2.91 -7.13
N GLU A 180 -3.10 -1.83 -6.45
CA GLU A 180 -1.89 -1.84 -5.62
C GLU A 180 -1.99 -2.87 -4.49
N THR A 181 -3.15 -2.95 -3.84
CA THR A 181 -3.40 -3.87 -2.72
C THR A 181 -3.34 -5.34 -3.16
N LEU A 182 -3.98 -5.69 -4.28
CA LEU A 182 -4.00 -7.06 -4.77
C LEU A 182 -2.61 -7.53 -5.22
N GLU A 183 -1.87 -6.67 -5.92
CA GLU A 183 -0.47 -6.96 -6.30
C GLU A 183 0.41 -7.13 -5.07
N PHE A 184 0.21 -6.32 -4.03
CA PHE A 184 0.93 -6.45 -2.76
C PHE A 184 0.65 -7.79 -2.07
N CYS A 185 -0.61 -8.25 -2.02
CA CYS A 185 -0.98 -9.58 -1.49
C CYS A 185 -0.27 -10.68 -2.26
N ALA A 186 -0.30 -10.62 -3.58
CA ALA A 186 0.37 -11.59 -4.44
C ALA A 186 1.89 -11.64 -4.17
N ARG A 187 2.56 -10.51 -4.04
CA ARG A 187 3.98 -10.43 -3.66
C ARG A 187 4.25 -11.04 -2.29
N THR A 188 3.44 -10.70 -1.28
CA THR A 188 3.58 -11.22 0.07
C THR A 188 3.49 -12.75 0.08
N ILE A 189 2.53 -13.32 -0.65
CA ILE A 189 2.38 -14.78 -0.77
C ILE A 189 3.57 -15.41 -1.49
N LEU A 190 4.02 -14.84 -2.63
CA LEU A 190 5.15 -15.35 -3.39
C LEU A 190 6.45 -15.35 -2.57
N TYR A 191 6.75 -14.25 -1.90
CA TYR A 191 7.94 -14.13 -1.05
C TYR A 191 7.83 -15.00 0.20
N GLY A 192 6.63 -15.08 0.81
CA GLY A 192 6.35 -15.96 1.93
C GLY A 192 6.60 -17.43 1.59
N ASN A 193 6.09 -17.89 0.45
CA ASN A 193 6.28 -19.28 0.00
C ASN A 193 7.75 -19.66 -0.28
N THR A 194 8.65 -18.66 -0.44
CA THR A 194 10.08 -18.91 -0.56
C THR A 194 10.74 -19.24 0.79
N ILE A 195 10.24 -18.69 1.88
CA ILE A 195 10.87 -18.78 3.21
C ILE A 195 10.11 -19.70 4.19
N GLY A 196 8.84 -19.99 3.92
CA GLY A 196 8.01 -20.82 4.79
C GLY A 196 6.63 -21.05 4.21
N LYS A 197 5.70 -21.47 5.06
CA LYS A 197 4.28 -21.62 4.71
C LYS A 197 3.52 -20.36 5.14
N SER A 198 2.84 -19.72 4.21
CA SER A 198 1.96 -18.59 4.50
C SER A 198 0.77 -19.01 5.37
N HIS A 199 0.48 -18.23 6.39
CA HIS A 199 -0.71 -18.32 7.23
C HIS A 199 -1.66 -17.20 6.83
N TYR A 200 -2.95 -17.48 6.93
CA TYR A 200 -4.01 -16.55 6.55
C TYR A 200 -4.87 -16.24 7.75
N LEU A 201 -5.41 -15.03 7.81
CA LEU A 201 -6.38 -14.66 8.83
C LEU A 201 -7.69 -15.42 8.61
N THR A 202 -8.34 -15.78 9.72
CA THR A 202 -9.71 -16.30 9.68
C THR A 202 -10.71 -15.18 9.38
N ASN A 203 -11.91 -15.53 8.97
CA ASN A 203 -12.97 -14.53 8.78
C ASN A 203 -13.27 -13.80 10.08
N GLU A 204 -13.29 -14.51 11.22
CA GLU A 204 -13.48 -13.92 12.55
C GLU A 204 -12.43 -12.86 12.86
N GLN A 205 -11.14 -13.14 12.61
CA GLN A 205 -10.05 -12.15 12.81
C GLN A 205 -10.23 -10.92 11.93
N ILE A 206 -10.71 -11.10 10.70
CA ILE A 206 -10.97 -9.99 9.79
C ILE A 206 -12.18 -9.18 10.24
N ASP A 207 -13.24 -9.84 10.69
CA ASP A 207 -14.43 -9.20 11.22
C ASP A 207 -14.09 -8.42 12.51
N ASP A 208 -13.29 -9.01 13.42
CA ASP A 208 -12.76 -8.30 14.60
C ASP A 208 -11.98 -7.05 14.22
N PHE A 209 -11.14 -7.12 13.18
CA PHE A 209 -10.39 -5.96 12.71
C PHE A 209 -11.31 -4.85 12.20
N GLU A 210 -12.39 -5.19 11.49
CA GLU A 210 -13.38 -4.21 11.00
C GLU A 210 -14.15 -3.56 12.17
N GLU A 211 -14.49 -4.32 13.20
CA GLU A 211 -15.18 -3.83 14.38
C GLU A 211 -14.31 -2.90 15.24
N GLN A 212 -12.97 -3.04 15.17
CA GLN A 212 -12.00 -2.21 15.90
C GLN A 212 -11.76 -0.82 15.27
N ILE A 213 -12.76 -0.23 14.60
CA ILE A 213 -12.66 1.15 14.13
C ILE A 213 -12.73 2.09 15.34
N PRO A 214 -11.65 2.85 15.64
CA PRO A 214 -11.67 3.77 16.78
C PRO A 214 -12.76 4.83 16.62
N GLY A 215 -13.44 5.16 17.70
CA GLY A 215 -14.31 6.32 17.72
C GLY A 215 -13.54 7.61 17.41
N LEU A 216 -14.21 8.58 16.80
CA LEU A 216 -13.59 9.88 16.51
C LEU A 216 -13.19 10.59 17.80
N LEU A 217 -11.95 11.03 17.87
CA LEU A 217 -11.47 11.88 18.95
C LEU A 217 -12.23 13.24 18.94
N PRO A 218 -12.43 13.87 20.11
CA PRO A 218 -12.95 15.24 20.18
C PRO A 218 -12.09 16.20 19.37
N GLU A 219 -12.67 17.30 18.90
CA GLU A 219 -11.94 18.32 18.14
C GLU A 219 -11.22 19.33 19.05
N ILE A 220 -10.06 19.80 18.58
CA ILE A 220 -9.34 20.92 19.17
C ILE A 220 -10.17 22.19 18.95
N THR A 221 -10.34 23.00 19.98
CA THR A 221 -11.10 24.27 19.90
C THR A 221 -10.24 25.45 19.49
N ASP A 222 -8.95 25.44 19.84
CA ASP A 222 -8.00 26.49 19.51
C ASP A 222 -6.81 25.91 18.77
N ILE A 223 -6.87 25.98 17.45
CA ILE A 223 -5.85 25.43 16.56
C ILE A 223 -4.88 26.50 16.10
N SER A 224 -3.60 26.17 16.08
CA SER A 224 -2.54 27.02 15.55
C SER A 224 -1.53 26.20 14.75
N TYR A 225 -0.89 26.84 13.78
CA TYR A 225 0.09 26.23 12.89
C TYR A 225 1.42 27.00 12.93
N PRO A 226 2.19 26.90 14.02
CA PRO A 226 3.51 27.53 14.11
C PRO A 226 4.50 26.92 13.14
N SER A 227 5.62 27.61 12.89
CA SER A 227 6.58 27.22 11.85
C SER A 227 7.20 25.84 12.07
N ASP A 228 7.49 25.47 13.31
CA ASP A 228 8.03 24.15 13.69
C ASP A 228 7.04 23.01 13.43
N GLU A 229 5.73 23.27 13.58
CA GLU A 229 4.68 22.32 13.26
C GLU A 229 4.55 22.11 11.74
N ARG A 230 4.56 23.19 10.96
CA ARG A 230 4.50 23.15 9.48
C ARG A 230 5.70 22.41 8.89
N GLU A 231 6.90 22.58 9.45
CA GLU A 231 8.10 21.85 9.05
C GLU A 231 7.94 20.36 9.26
N LYS A 232 7.35 19.93 10.38
CA LYS A 232 7.08 18.51 10.65
C LYS A 232 6.05 17.91 9.69
N ARG A 233 4.98 18.64 9.31
CA ARG A 233 4.04 18.21 8.27
C ARG A 233 4.76 17.95 6.94
N THR A 234 5.61 18.88 6.53
CA THR A 234 6.42 18.73 5.31
C THR A 234 7.34 17.51 5.40
N SER A 235 7.98 17.31 6.56
CA SER A 235 8.85 16.15 6.79
C SER A 235 8.09 14.82 6.70
N ILE A 236 6.88 14.73 7.25
CA ILE A 236 6.02 13.55 7.14
C ILE A 236 5.70 13.28 5.65
N CYS A 237 5.21 14.28 4.90
CA CYS A 237 4.87 14.10 3.49
C CYS A 237 6.08 13.64 2.66
N ASN A 238 7.25 14.24 2.86
CA ASN A 238 8.46 13.87 2.12
C ASN A 238 8.87 12.41 2.37
N ILE A 239 8.81 11.95 3.62
CA ILE A 239 9.12 10.55 3.97
C ILE A 239 8.06 9.59 3.43
N VAL A 240 6.77 9.94 3.52
CA VAL A 240 5.68 9.12 2.98
C VAL A 240 5.82 8.96 1.46
N HIS A 241 6.07 10.04 0.72
CA HIS A 241 6.28 9.98 -0.73
C HIS A 241 7.50 9.12 -1.08
N ARG A 242 8.61 9.31 -0.38
CA ARG A 242 9.81 8.48 -0.56
C ARG A 242 9.53 7.00 -0.29
N ALA A 243 8.80 6.68 0.78
CA ALA A 243 8.38 5.32 1.09
C ALA A 243 7.52 4.71 -0.03
N CYS A 244 6.58 5.49 -0.58
CA CYS A 244 5.76 5.06 -1.72
C CYS A 244 6.57 4.83 -2.99
N ASP A 245 7.55 5.69 -3.28
CA ASP A 245 8.42 5.57 -4.46
C ASP A 245 9.34 4.33 -4.38
N GLN A 246 9.66 3.89 -3.16
CA GLN A 246 10.46 2.68 -2.91
C GLN A 246 9.60 1.41 -2.73
N GLY A 247 8.26 1.53 -2.75
CA GLY A 247 7.36 0.41 -2.50
C GLY A 247 7.30 -0.08 -1.05
N LEU A 248 7.78 0.74 -0.09
CA LEU A 248 7.72 0.49 1.35
C LEU A 248 6.38 0.88 1.96
N MET A 249 5.56 1.58 1.21
CA MET A 249 4.21 2.02 1.59
C MET A 249 3.33 2.05 0.34
N ILE A 250 2.12 1.56 0.43
CA ILE A 250 1.20 1.43 -0.71
C ILE A 250 -0.18 1.96 -0.37
N SER A 251 -0.95 2.28 -1.39
CA SER A 251 -2.37 2.60 -1.28
C SER A 251 -2.65 3.69 -0.25
N SER A 252 -3.65 3.52 0.59
CA SER A 252 -3.94 4.37 1.76
C SER A 252 -3.36 3.80 3.06
N TYR A 253 -2.54 2.76 2.98
CA TYR A 253 -1.94 2.09 4.14
C TYR A 253 -0.70 2.80 4.64
N GLY A 254 -0.35 2.44 5.87
CA GLY A 254 0.78 3.01 6.56
C GLY A 254 0.43 4.29 7.33
N THR A 255 1.10 4.44 8.44
CA THR A 255 0.93 5.59 9.34
C THR A 255 2.30 6.11 9.72
N VAL A 256 2.49 7.40 9.57
CA VAL A 256 3.69 8.10 10.01
C VAL A 256 3.28 9.17 11.02
N SER A 257 3.98 9.22 12.15
CA SER A 257 3.80 10.31 13.11
C SER A 257 5.13 10.87 13.61
N ILE A 258 5.10 12.14 14.04
CA ILE A 258 6.21 12.82 14.70
C ILE A 258 5.69 13.48 15.96
N ARG A 259 6.35 13.25 17.11
CA ARG A 259 6.12 13.96 18.35
C ARG A 259 6.40 15.47 18.14
N TRP A 260 5.52 16.31 18.61
CA TRP A 260 5.68 17.76 18.45
C TRP A 260 6.03 18.45 19.76
N ARG A 261 5.14 18.41 20.77
CA ARG A 261 5.35 19.00 22.10
C ARG A 261 4.81 18.04 23.14
N ASN A 262 5.56 17.77 24.19
CA ASN A 262 5.16 16.82 25.23
C ASN A 262 4.72 15.48 24.59
N ASN A 263 3.43 15.14 24.71
CA ASN A 263 2.81 13.97 24.10
C ASN A 263 1.91 14.32 22.90
N ASP A 264 1.90 15.57 22.48
CA ASP A 264 1.22 15.99 21.25
C ASP A 264 2.04 15.53 20.04
N PHE A 265 1.39 15.22 18.93
CA PHE A 265 2.05 14.74 17.73
C PHE A 265 1.26 15.05 16.47
N LEU A 266 1.93 14.95 15.35
CA LEU A 266 1.34 15.01 14.01
C LEU A 266 1.30 13.60 13.44
N ILE A 267 0.21 13.25 12.74
CA ILE A 267 -0.02 11.92 12.21
C ILE A 267 -0.69 11.97 10.83
N THR A 268 -0.41 10.99 9.99
CA THR A 268 -1.11 10.82 8.72
C THR A 268 -2.60 10.53 8.92
N PRO A 269 -3.47 10.97 8.00
CA PRO A 269 -4.91 10.72 8.06
C PRO A 269 -5.26 9.27 7.72
N THR A 270 -6.52 8.87 7.93
CA THR A 270 -7.10 7.66 7.36
C THR A 270 -7.59 7.90 5.92
N ASN A 271 -7.70 6.85 5.10
CA ASN A 271 -8.32 6.83 3.77
C ASN A 271 -7.77 7.82 2.73
N VAL A 272 -6.57 8.36 2.92
CA VAL A 272 -5.89 9.21 1.94
C VAL A 272 -4.80 8.40 1.26
N PRO A 273 -4.73 8.34 -0.08
CA PRO A 273 -3.65 7.67 -0.80
C PRO A 273 -2.28 8.25 -0.41
N ARG A 274 -1.37 7.41 0.04
CA ARG A 274 -0.08 7.85 0.61
C ARG A 274 0.81 8.54 -0.41
N TRP A 275 0.78 8.09 -1.66
CA TRP A 275 1.55 8.69 -2.74
C TRP A 275 1.04 10.10 -3.14
N ASN A 276 -0.20 10.45 -2.79
CA ASN A 276 -0.83 11.76 -3.04
C ASN A 276 -1.09 12.55 -1.75
N LEU A 277 -0.40 12.23 -0.67
CA LEU A 277 -0.56 12.88 0.64
C LEU A 277 -0.05 14.32 0.61
N HIS A 278 -0.86 15.27 1.06
CA HIS A 278 -0.49 16.69 1.14
C HIS A 278 -0.27 17.14 2.59
N ILE A 279 0.47 18.21 2.75
CA ILE A 279 0.74 18.81 4.07
C ILE A 279 -0.55 19.22 4.81
N GLY A 280 -1.58 19.60 4.04
CA GLY A 280 -2.91 19.93 4.55
C GLY A 280 -3.66 18.72 5.12
N ASP A 281 -3.33 17.48 4.71
CA ASP A 281 -4.00 16.26 5.15
C ASP A 281 -3.52 15.80 6.52
N ILE A 282 -2.28 16.15 6.89
CA ILE A 282 -1.69 15.75 8.17
C ILE A 282 -2.56 16.27 9.33
N VAL A 283 -2.77 15.40 10.32
CA VAL A 283 -3.66 15.67 11.45
C VAL A 283 -2.84 15.99 12.70
N GLN A 284 -3.14 17.09 13.35
CA GLN A 284 -2.61 17.42 14.67
C GLN A 284 -3.40 16.69 15.75
N ILE A 285 -2.68 16.01 16.66
CA ILE A 285 -3.23 15.45 17.90
C ILE A 285 -2.65 16.25 19.06
N LYS A 286 -3.53 16.92 19.82
CA LYS A 286 -3.17 17.76 20.95
C LYS A 286 -4.05 17.41 22.14
N GLU A 287 -3.43 17.03 23.27
CA GLU A 287 -4.14 16.64 24.50
C GLU A 287 -5.24 15.58 24.25
N GLY A 288 -4.98 14.61 23.39
CA GLY A 288 -5.94 13.57 23.02
C GLY A 288 -7.09 14.01 22.11
N LYS A 289 -7.03 15.23 21.55
CA LYS A 289 -8.01 15.78 20.61
C LYS A 289 -7.41 15.89 19.22
N ARG A 290 -8.25 15.77 18.19
CA ARG A 290 -7.86 15.85 16.78
C ARG A 290 -8.07 17.25 16.18
N GLU A 291 -7.34 17.54 15.13
CA GLU A 291 -7.54 18.71 14.28
C GLU A 291 -8.97 18.73 13.71
N PRO A 292 -9.70 19.87 13.76
CA PRO A 292 -11.07 19.97 13.29
C PRO A 292 -11.25 19.55 11.83
N GLY A 293 -12.32 18.79 11.56
CA GLY A 293 -12.67 18.33 10.20
C GLY A 293 -11.80 17.23 9.65
N LYS A 294 -10.75 16.75 10.36
CA LYS A 294 -9.84 15.70 9.89
C LYS A 294 -9.99 14.40 10.68
N VAL A 295 -9.79 13.27 10.01
CA VAL A 295 -9.84 11.95 10.64
C VAL A 295 -8.43 11.36 10.66
N PRO A 296 -7.82 11.21 11.85
CA PRO A 296 -6.48 10.65 11.96
C PRO A 296 -6.48 9.13 11.67
N SER A 297 -5.28 8.58 11.45
CA SER A 297 -5.10 7.14 11.27
C SER A 297 -5.72 6.32 12.41
N ARG A 298 -6.22 5.13 12.09
CA ARG A 298 -6.73 4.13 13.07
C ARG A 298 -5.68 3.77 14.14
N ALA A 299 -4.40 3.88 13.81
CA ALA A 299 -3.28 3.59 14.71
C ALA A 299 -3.00 4.71 15.74
N THR A 300 -3.78 5.80 15.76
CA THR A 300 -3.54 6.98 16.61
C THR A 300 -3.40 6.62 18.08
N TRP A 301 -4.26 5.74 18.61
CA TRP A 301 -4.18 5.31 20.01
C TRP A 301 -2.84 4.62 20.30
N MET A 302 -2.40 3.69 19.47
CA MET A 302 -1.14 2.97 19.65
C MET A 302 0.06 3.91 19.61
N HIS A 303 0.09 4.86 18.66
CA HIS A 303 1.14 5.88 18.59
C HIS A 303 1.17 6.75 19.85
N GLN A 304 0.01 7.15 20.36
CA GLN A 304 -0.12 7.94 21.59
C GLN A 304 0.44 7.18 22.80
N GLU A 305 0.10 5.88 22.95
CA GLU A 305 0.59 5.06 24.06
C GLU A 305 2.10 4.81 23.97
N ILE A 306 2.65 4.59 22.77
CA ILE A 306 4.10 4.49 22.58
C ILE A 306 4.78 5.80 23.00
N TYR A 307 4.28 6.96 22.57
CA TYR A 307 4.84 8.24 22.97
C TYR A 307 4.74 8.49 24.49
N ARG A 308 3.64 8.11 25.10
CA ARG A 308 3.46 8.27 26.55
C ARG A 308 4.44 7.45 27.35
N ARG A 309 4.70 6.19 26.96
CA ARG A 309 5.55 5.24 27.69
C ARG A 309 7.03 5.38 27.36
N ASN A 310 7.35 5.85 26.17
CA ASN A 310 8.72 5.91 25.65
C ASN A 310 9.13 7.35 25.30
N PRO A 311 9.60 8.15 26.26
CA PRO A 311 9.98 9.56 26.00
C PRO A 311 11.10 9.73 24.97
N ALA A 312 11.94 8.70 24.75
CA ALA A 312 13.01 8.71 23.75
C ALA A 312 12.48 8.50 22.31
N VAL A 313 11.24 8.04 22.14
CA VAL A 313 10.63 7.88 20.82
C VAL A 313 10.00 9.20 20.39
N ASN A 314 10.47 9.76 19.29
CA ASN A 314 9.95 11.01 18.71
C ASN A 314 9.35 10.83 17.31
N SER A 315 9.49 9.65 16.71
CA SER A 315 8.87 9.31 15.43
C SER A 315 8.51 7.83 15.34
N ILE A 316 7.41 7.54 14.66
CA ILE A 316 6.89 6.19 14.47
C ILE A 316 6.45 6.05 13.02
N ILE A 317 6.82 4.92 12.40
CA ILE A 317 6.33 4.47 11.10
C ILE A 317 5.70 3.10 11.28
N LEU A 318 4.45 2.96 10.90
CA LEU A 318 3.72 1.70 10.78
C LEU A 318 3.41 1.49 9.31
N THR A 319 3.82 0.39 8.69
CA THR A 319 3.62 0.18 7.26
C THR A 319 3.56 -1.29 6.87
N GLN A 320 3.19 -1.54 5.61
CA GLN A 320 3.27 -2.85 4.97
C GLN A 320 4.33 -2.81 3.88
N SER A 321 5.46 -3.47 4.12
CA SER A 321 6.54 -3.64 3.13
C SER A 321 6.59 -5.10 2.67
N PRO A 322 6.71 -5.41 1.37
CA PRO A 322 6.41 -6.74 0.84
C PRO A 322 7.24 -7.88 1.44
N TYR A 323 8.57 -7.65 1.64
CA TYR A 323 9.45 -8.69 2.16
C TYR A 323 9.30 -8.85 3.67
N LEU A 324 9.14 -7.78 4.43
CA LEU A 324 8.86 -7.85 5.87
C LEU A 324 7.51 -8.53 6.13
N MET A 325 6.49 -8.21 5.33
CA MET A 325 5.19 -8.86 5.46
C MET A 325 5.22 -10.35 5.10
N ALA A 326 6.13 -10.80 4.25
CA ALA A 326 6.35 -12.22 4.02
C ALA A 326 6.79 -12.96 5.30
N PHE A 327 7.66 -12.35 6.12
CA PHE A 327 8.04 -12.88 7.43
C PHE A 327 6.85 -12.87 8.40
N GLY A 328 6.08 -11.78 8.45
CA GLY A 328 4.87 -11.67 9.28
C GLY A 328 3.79 -12.69 8.90
N ALA A 329 3.59 -12.96 7.62
CA ALA A 329 2.61 -13.91 7.13
C ALA A 329 3.04 -15.38 7.29
N THR A 330 4.33 -15.68 7.28
CA THR A 330 4.86 -17.04 7.47
C THR A 330 5.22 -17.34 8.92
N LYS A 331 5.21 -16.35 9.81
CA LYS A 331 5.70 -16.43 11.19
C LYS A 331 7.16 -16.92 11.27
N THR A 332 7.90 -16.73 10.19
CA THR A 332 9.32 -17.09 10.12
C THR A 332 10.13 -16.04 10.86
N PHE A 333 11.09 -16.47 11.67
CA PHE A 333 11.97 -15.55 12.39
C PHE A 333 12.83 -14.75 11.42
N LEU A 334 12.76 -13.41 11.52
CA LEU A 334 13.60 -12.49 10.78
C LEU A 334 14.96 -12.38 11.46
N ASN A 335 15.95 -13.12 10.99
CA ASN A 335 17.30 -13.08 11.56
C ASN A 335 18.06 -11.86 11.01
N VAL A 336 18.19 -10.82 11.79
CA VAL A 336 18.91 -9.59 11.43
C VAL A 336 20.44 -9.68 11.63
N ARG A 337 20.95 -10.80 12.13
CA ARG A 337 22.40 -11.06 12.28
C ARG A 337 23.04 -11.48 10.95
N THR A 338 22.64 -10.85 9.85
CA THR A 338 23.10 -11.21 8.49
C THR A 338 24.21 -10.31 8.00
N ILE A 339 24.06 -9.01 8.26
CA ILE A 339 25.10 -7.99 8.00
C ILE A 339 25.22 -7.09 9.23
N PRO A 340 26.40 -6.48 9.48
CA PRO A 340 26.61 -5.61 10.65
C PRO A 340 25.60 -4.48 10.75
N GLU A 341 25.28 -3.80 9.64
CA GLU A 341 24.31 -2.71 9.58
C GLU A 341 22.93 -3.14 10.08
N SER A 342 22.42 -4.28 9.62
CA SER A 342 21.10 -4.78 10.02
C SER A 342 21.01 -4.95 11.53
N TRP A 343 22.03 -5.57 12.13
CA TRP A 343 22.02 -5.80 13.56
C TRP A 343 22.22 -4.51 14.38
N ILE A 344 23.08 -3.60 13.95
CA ILE A 344 23.34 -2.33 14.64
C ILE A 344 22.06 -1.48 14.70
N PHE A 345 21.32 -1.38 13.61
CA PHE A 345 20.14 -0.52 13.50
C PHE A 345 18.86 -1.12 14.08
N LEU A 346 18.73 -2.44 14.00
CA LEU A 346 17.46 -3.13 14.30
C LEU A 346 17.51 -3.95 15.58
N GLN A 347 18.69 -4.46 15.93
CA GLN A 347 18.87 -5.44 17.01
C GLN A 347 17.89 -6.62 16.84
N ASP A 348 17.01 -6.90 17.80
CA ASP A 348 16.01 -7.94 17.66
C ASP A 348 14.67 -7.35 17.20
N ILE A 349 14.07 -7.99 16.20
CA ILE A 349 12.74 -7.64 15.70
C ILE A 349 11.78 -8.77 16.11
N PRO A 350 11.02 -8.63 17.19
CA PRO A 350 10.03 -9.61 17.57
C PRO A 350 8.86 -9.62 16.58
N SER A 351 8.30 -10.81 16.35
CA SER A 351 7.01 -10.98 15.70
C SER A 351 5.95 -11.21 16.78
N ILE A 352 4.85 -10.48 16.68
CA ILE A 352 3.75 -10.56 17.66
C ILE A 352 2.44 -10.91 16.92
N PRO A 353 1.52 -11.63 17.61
CA PRO A 353 0.29 -12.07 16.98
C PRO A 353 -0.57 -10.92 16.46
N PHE A 354 -1.34 -11.22 15.42
CA PHE A 354 -2.42 -10.36 14.94
C PHE A 354 -3.36 -9.96 16.09
N GLY A 355 -3.80 -8.72 16.11
CA GLY A 355 -4.67 -8.17 17.16
C GLY A 355 -3.94 -7.45 18.29
N ALA A 356 -2.63 -7.63 18.47
CA ALA A 356 -1.84 -6.93 19.48
C ALA A 356 -1.81 -5.38 19.27
N HIS A 357 -2.15 -4.91 18.08
CA HIS A 357 -2.21 -3.50 17.72
C HIS A 357 -3.59 -2.87 17.94
N PHE A 358 -4.58 -3.63 18.39
CA PHE A 358 -5.93 -3.13 18.64
C PHE A 358 -5.97 -2.16 19.81
N GLN A 359 -6.95 -1.25 19.80
CA GLN A 359 -7.12 -0.28 20.88
C GLN A 359 -7.31 -0.97 22.23
N GLY A 360 -6.64 -0.47 23.26
CA GLY A 360 -6.66 -1.04 24.60
C GLY A 360 -5.67 -2.18 24.82
N ARG A 361 -4.90 -2.60 23.79
CA ARG A 361 -3.82 -3.58 23.93
C ARG A 361 -2.49 -2.89 24.25
N GLU A 362 -1.75 -3.44 25.19
CA GLU A 362 -0.54 -2.79 25.73
C GLU A 362 0.76 -3.47 25.29
N GLU A 363 0.68 -4.61 24.64
CA GLU A 363 1.82 -5.45 24.25
C GLU A 363 2.87 -4.68 23.42
N ILE A 364 2.41 -3.92 22.41
CA ILE A 364 3.31 -3.13 21.55
C ILE A 364 3.97 -1.99 22.31
N PRO A 365 3.22 -1.09 23.00
CA PRO A 365 3.84 -0.03 23.78
C PRO A 365 4.83 -0.51 24.86
N GLU A 366 4.64 -1.70 25.41
CA GLU A 366 5.53 -2.29 26.42
C GLU A 366 6.81 -2.86 25.82
N LEU A 367 6.74 -3.45 24.62
CA LEU A 367 7.89 -4.06 23.95
C LEU A 367 8.86 -3.02 23.37
N ILE A 368 8.35 -1.84 22.97
CA ILE A 368 9.18 -0.81 22.34
C ILE A 368 10.22 -0.29 23.32
N SER A 369 11.49 -0.38 22.93
CA SER A 369 12.65 0.08 23.70
C SER A 369 13.80 0.45 22.76
N SER A 370 14.93 0.86 23.32
CA SER A 370 16.16 1.08 22.54
C SER A 370 16.71 -0.21 21.93
N GLY A 371 16.46 -1.36 22.57
CA GLY A 371 16.86 -2.68 22.07
C GLY A 371 15.80 -3.36 21.20
N THR A 372 14.59 -2.80 21.13
CA THR A 372 13.49 -3.29 20.30
C THR A 372 12.86 -2.11 19.56
N PRO A 373 13.57 -1.52 18.59
CA PRO A 373 13.06 -0.35 17.86
C PRO A 373 12.07 -0.70 16.76
N ALA A 374 11.90 -1.98 16.43
CA ALA A 374 11.01 -2.46 15.39
C ALA A 374 10.27 -3.73 15.84
N ILE A 375 9.04 -3.90 15.35
CA ILE A 375 8.17 -5.05 15.64
C ILE A 375 7.45 -5.45 14.35
N ILE A 376 7.35 -6.74 14.06
CA ILE A 376 6.46 -7.29 13.04
C ILE A 376 5.13 -7.67 13.71
N ILE A 377 4.02 -7.18 13.19
CA ILE A 377 2.67 -7.62 13.57
C ILE A 377 2.21 -8.61 12.51
N GLU A 378 1.99 -9.85 12.90
CA GLU A 378 1.65 -10.94 11.99
C GLU A 378 0.41 -10.59 11.15
N ASN A 379 0.48 -10.81 9.84
CA ASN A 379 -0.59 -10.55 8.86
C ASN A 379 -1.17 -9.12 8.86
N ASP A 380 -0.43 -8.13 9.39
CA ASP A 380 -0.91 -6.76 9.46
C ASP A 380 0.13 -5.73 9.00
N SER A 381 1.20 -5.54 9.75
CA SER A 381 2.14 -4.43 9.49
C SER A 381 3.49 -4.61 10.18
N VAL A 382 4.40 -3.70 9.87
CA VAL A 382 5.67 -3.52 10.58
C VAL A 382 5.68 -2.13 11.22
N LEU A 383 6.00 -2.09 12.50
CA LEU A 383 6.15 -0.86 13.27
C LEU A 383 7.63 -0.60 13.50
N VAL A 384 8.08 0.63 13.24
CA VAL A 384 9.45 1.10 13.48
C VAL A 384 9.42 2.41 14.24
N THR A 385 10.31 2.57 15.22
CA THR A 385 10.40 3.77 16.08
C THR A 385 11.80 4.37 16.06
N GLY A 386 11.89 5.65 16.39
CA GLY A 386 13.18 6.34 16.49
C GLY A 386 13.09 7.73 17.13
N ASP A 387 14.26 8.32 17.36
CA ASP A 387 14.38 9.69 17.86
C ASP A 387 14.10 10.74 16.77
N LYS A 388 14.49 10.46 15.52
CA LYS A 388 14.28 11.35 14.37
C LYS A 388 13.59 10.60 13.24
N LEU A 389 12.69 11.28 12.52
CA LEU A 389 11.94 10.66 11.43
C LEU A 389 12.84 10.03 10.35
N LEU A 390 13.93 10.69 9.97
CA LEU A 390 14.88 10.12 9.01
C LEU A 390 15.54 8.83 9.54
N GLN A 391 15.90 8.78 10.82
CA GLN A 391 16.46 7.59 11.44
C GLN A 391 15.42 6.45 11.50
N THR A 392 14.15 6.78 11.78
CA THR A 392 13.07 5.79 11.79
C THR A 392 12.85 5.23 10.40
N PHE A 393 12.92 6.08 9.39
CA PHE A 393 12.80 5.66 7.99
C PHE A 393 13.99 4.80 7.54
N ASP A 394 15.22 5.17 7.91
CA ASP A 394 16.44 4.40 7.68
C ASP A 394 16.33 2.98 8.28
N ARG A 395 15.83 2.86 9.49
CA ARG A 395 15.53 1.54 10.11
C ARG A 395 14.54 0.72 9.29
N LEU A 396 13.50 1.35 8.73
CA LEU A 396 12.54 0.66 7.87
C LEU A 396 13.22 0.18 6.58
N GLU A 397 14.02 1.04 5.94
CA GLU A 397 14.80 0.68 4.75
C GLU A 397 15.72 -0.51 5.05
N VAL A 398 16.51 -0.44 6.12
CA VAL A 398 17.43 -1.52 6.54
C VAL A 398 16.67 -2.83 6.86
N ALA A 399 15.51 -2.75 7.52
CA ALA A 399 14.69 -3.93 7.82
C ALA A 399 14.18 -4.60 6.53
N GLU A 400 13.62 -3.83 5.61
CA GLU A 400 13.10 -4.36 4.34
C GLU A 400 14.23 -4.91 3.45
N PHE A 401 15.38 -4.22 3.37
CA PHE A 401 16.56 -4.74 2.65
C PHE A 401 17.10 -6.03 3.25
N SER A 402 17.11 -6.14 4.58
CA SER A 402 17.51 -7.36 5.27
C SER A 402 16.54 -8.51 4.96
N ALA A 403 15.24 -8.28 5.07
CA ALA A 403 14.21 -9.26 4.73
C ALA A 403 14.31 -9.70 3.26
N LYS A 404 14.49 -8.74 2.33
CA LYS A 404 14.70 -9.01 0.91
C LYS A 404 15.92 -9.89 0.67
N SER A 405 17.06 -9.56 1.30
CA SER A 405 18.30 -10.33 1.15
C SER A 405 18.13 -11.77 1.66
N LEU A 406 17.40 -11.97 2.76
CA LEU A 406 17.12 -13.31 3.31
C LEU A 406 16.23 -14.14 2.37
N VAL A 407 15.18 -13.53 1.80
CA VAL A 407 14.32 -14.21 0.80
C VAL A 407 15.13 -14.59 -0.44
N MET A 408 16.01 -13.69 -0.91
CA MET A 408 16.85 -13.95 -2.09
C MET A 408 17.98 -14.95 -1.83
N ALA A 409 18.47 -15.05 -0.60
CA ALA A 409 19.50 -16.01 -0.22
C ALA A 409 18.96 -17.45 -0.11
N LYS A 410 17.68 -17.61 0.20
CA LYS A 410 17.08 -18.94 0.46
C LYS A 410 17.29 -19.97 -0.66
N PRO A 411 17.17 -19.64 -1.96
CA PRO A 411 17.46 -20.56 -3.04
C PRO A 411 18.97 -20.84 -3.24
N ILE A 412 19.86 -20.03 -2.64
CA ILE A 412 21.32 -20.16 -2.81
C ILE A 412 21.91 -21.16 -1.81
N GLY A 413 21.40 -21.18 -0.58
CA GLY A 413 21.90 -22.07 0.48
C GLY A 413 21.41 -21.68 1.88
N ASP A 414 21.99 -22.33 2.89
CA ASP A 414 21.67 -22.08 4.28
C ASP A 414 22.30 -20.79 4.78
N LEU A 415 21.57 -20.09 5.65
CA LEU A 415 22.04 -18.84 6.23
C LEU A 415 23.15 -19.09 7.26
N LEU A 416 24.22 -18.32 7.15
CA LEU A 416 25.34 -18.32 8.08
C LEU A 416 25.37 -16.96 8.82
N PRO A 417 24.70 -16.84 9.97
CA PRO A 417 24.60 -15.57 10.70
C PRO A 417 25.92 -15.16 11.35
N ILE A 418 26.06 -13.87 11.61
CA ILE A 418 27.12 -13.30 12.44
C ILE A 418 27.08 -13.98 13.82
N ASN A 419 28.22 -14.51 14.29
CA ASN A 419 28.30 -15.23 15.56
C ASN A 419 28.30 -14.29 16.78
N ASP A 420 28.11 -14.86 17.99
CA ASP A 420 27.96 -14.07 19.21
C ASP A 420 29.21 -13.23 19.55
N ASN A 421 30.42 -13.70 19.23
CA ASN A 421 31.65 -12.92 19.47
C ASN A 421 31.69 -11.69 18.58
N GLN A 422 31.35 -11.84 17.31
CA GLN A 422 31.27 -10.73 16.35
C GLN A 422 30.15 -9.75 16.75
N ILE A 423 29.01 -10.25 17.21
CA ILE A 423 27.92 -9.41 17.75
C ILE A 423 28.40 -8.60 18.96
N GLU A 424 29.17 -9.21 19.87
CA GLU A 424 29.68 -8.50 21.03
C GLU A 424 30.73 -7.43 20.64
N GLU A 425 31.52 -7.68 19.60
CA GLU A 425 32.42 -6.66 19.04
C GLU A 425 31.63 -5.46 18.50
N LEU A 426 30.58 -5.72 17.68
CA LEU A 426 29.71 -4.67 17.15
C LEU A 426 29.04 -3.88 18.29
N ARG A 427 28.55 -4.56 19.32
CA ARG A 427 27.94 -3.94 20.49
C ARG A 427 28.91 -3.00 21.20
N LYS A 428 30.16 -3.44 21.40
CA LYS A 428 31.20 -2.64 22.08
C LYS A 428 31.56 -1.38 21.30
N VAL A 429 31.57 -1.44 19.98
CA VAL A 429 32.00 -0.31 19.13
C VAL A 429 30.85 0.66 18.87
N PHE A 430 29.66 0.16 18.54
CA PHE A 430 28.58 0.96 17.99
C PHE A 430 27.44 1.26 18.96
N LEU A 431 27.22 0.42 20.01
CA LEU A 431 26.08 0.57 20.91
C LEU A 431 26.46 1.01 22.34
N LYS A 432 27.75 1.11 22.67
CA LYS A 432 28.17 1.74 23.94
C LYS A 432 28.09 3.25 23.79
N LYS A 433 27.11 3.84 24.42
CA LYS A 433 27.09 5.25 24.83
C LYS A 433 27.15 5.33 26.35
#